data_c86b72f17105f33e5470460e94cc1e60
#
_entry.id   c86b72f17105f33e5470460e94cc1e60
#
_cell.length_a   1.000
_cell.length_b   1.000
_cell.length_c   1.000
_cell.angle_alpha   90.00
_cell.angle_beta   90.00
_cell.angle_gamma   90.00
#
_symmetry.space_group_name_H-M   'P 1'
#
loop_
_entity.id
_entity.type
_entity.pdbx_description
1 polymer ?
#
loop_
_entity_poly.entity_id
_entity_poly.type
_entity_poly.pdbx_seq_one_letter_code
_entity_poly.pdbx_strand_id
1 'polypeptide(L)'
;FISICTVYASTQNQSTASLGGTSSSVGTDSNTGAANVSVPVEVPPGRNGMAPNLALSYNSNKKNGWVGVGWDIKTSFIQRNTKWGLDYSNNDYVADGNRELTTREDWGADYYGHKTEGAFIKYFYNSSTGGWEATTKDGTKHYYGTTAASRQDDPSDATHVFKWMIDRVEDTNGNYITY
;
A
#
# COMPACT_ATOMS: atom_id res chain seq x y z
N PHE A 1 46.79 -16.80 18.45
CA PHE A 1 46.19 -15.53 18.01
C PHE A 1 44.66 -15.68 18.03
N ILE A 2 44.04 -15.10 19.05
CA ILE A 2 42.54 -15.05 19.17
C ILE A 2 42.10 -13.75 18.50
N SER A 3 41.38 -13.86 17.37
CA SER A 3 40.79 -12.73 16.70
C SER A 3 39.48 -12.38 17.41
N ILE A 4 39.46 -11.25 18.09
CA ILE A 4 38.24 -10.69 18.72
C ILE A 4 37.47 -9.96 17.63
N CYS A 5 36.35 -10.54 17.19
CA CYS A 5 35.40 -9.88 16.32
C CYS A 5 34.55 -8.94 17.16
N THR A 6 34.80 -7.63 17.10
CA THR A 6 33.99 -6.60 17.79
C THR A 6 32.78 -6.31 16.92
N VAL A 7 31.62 -6.77 17.35
CA VAL A 7 30.35 -6.42 16.73
C VAL A 7 29.91 -5.05 17.28
N TYR A 8 29.95 -4.01 16.46
CA TYR A 8 29.33 -2.73 16.77
C TYR A 8 27.82 -2.84 16.55
N ALA A 9 27.07 -2.93 17.64
CA ALA A 9 25.64 -2.73 17.59
C ALA A 9 25.39 -1.23 17.44
N SER A 10 24.92 -0.77 16.27
CA SER A 10 24.43 0.58 16.09
C SER A 10 23.07 0.70 16.79
N THR A 11 23.03 1.36 17.94
CA THR A 11 21.80 1.78 18.59
C THR A 11 21.11 2.82 17.70
N GLN A 12 20.04 2.44 17.06
CA GLN A 12 19.13 3.35 16.37
C GLN A 12 18.50 4.27 17.42
N ASN A 13 18.92 5.53 17.46
CA ASN A 13 18.30 6.54 18.32
C ASN A 13 16.94 6.93 17.71
N GLN A 14 15.91 6.21 18.10
CA GLN A 14 14.52 6.63 17.81
C GLN A 14 14.06 7.53 18.97
N SER A 15 13.97 8.82 18.71
CA SER A 15 13.31 9.74 19.61
C SER A 15 11.82 9.76 19.30
N THR A 16 10.99 9.36 20.27
CA THR A 16 9.54 9.53 20.21
C THR A 16 9.20 10.92 20.75
N ALA A 17 8.72 11.80 19.87
CA ALA A 17 8.12 13.07 20.29
C ALA A 17 6.61 12.89 20.40
N SER A 18 6.01 13.17 21.56
CA SER A 18 4.56 13.16 21.74
C SER A 18 4.02 14.55 21.45
N LEU A 19 3.22 14.68 20.40
CA LEU A 19 2.41 15.86 20.11
C LEU A 19 0.95 15.53 20.48
N GLY A 20 0.52 16.00 21.67
CA GLY A 20 -0.89 16.00 22.04
C GLY A 20 -1.59 14.63 22.06
N GLY A 21 -0.95 13.58 22.63
CA GLY A 21 -1.56 12.26 22.77
C GLY A 21 -1.24 11.25 21.66
N THR A 22 -0.76 11.69 20.51
CA THR A 22 -0.35 10.83 19.40
C THR A 22 1.17 10.61 19.44
N SER A 23 1.63 9.37 19.52
CA SER A 23 3.07 9.05 19.47
C SER A 23 3.55 9.10 18.02
N SER A 24 4.28 10.16 17.65
CA SER A 24 4.98 10.24 16.38
C SER A 24 6.34 9.53 16.46
N SER A 25 6.72 8.77 15.46
CA SER A 25 8.06 8.21 15.35
C SER A 25 8.91 9.07 14.41
N VAL A 26 10.10 9.46 14.91
CA VAL A 26 11.10 10.18 14.12
C VAL A 26 12.33 9.29 14.02
N GLY A 27 12.82 9.08 12.83
CA GLY A 27 13.99 8.26 12.57
C GLY A 27 14.84 8.79 11.43
N THR A 28 16.07 8.34 11.35
CA THR A 28 16.97 8.62 10.21
C THR A 28 17.30 7.29 9.55
N ASP A 29 17.17 7.22 8.23
CA ASP A 29 17.61 6.08 7.45
C ASP A 29 19.14 6.05 7.42
N SER A 30 19.76 5.01 7.97
CA SER A 30 21.21 4.90 8.10
C SER A 30 21.94 4.74 6.75
N ASN A 31 21.24 4.29 5.69
CA ASN A 31 21.85 4.11 4.38
C ASN A 31 21.80 5.38 3.53
N THR A 32 20.72 6.15 3.64
CA THR A 32 20.46 7.33 2.80
C THR A 32 20.58 8.65 3.55
N GLY A 33 20.67 8.62 4.88
CA GLY A 33 20.62 9.81 5.73
C GLY A 33 19.25 10.51 5.74
N ALA A 34 18.23 9.91 5.12
CA ALA A 34 16.91 10.51 5.03
C ALA A 34 16.23 10.61 6.40
N ALA A 35 15.69 11.79 6.71
CA ALA A 35 14.82 11.95 7.85
C ALA A 35 13.45 11.33 7.54
N ASN A 36 12.96 10.47 8.45
CA ASN A 36 11.65 9.85 8.38
C ASN A 36 10.81 10.27 9.58
N VAL A 37 9.57 10.65 9.34
CA VAL A 37 8.59 10.94 10.40
C VAL A 37 7.32 10.17 10.07
N SER A 38 6.70 9.56 11.08
CA SER A 38 5.38 8.95 10.93
C SER A 38 4.47 9.46 12.05
N VAL A 39 3.34 10.01 11.66
CA VAL A 39 2.30 10.52 12.56
C VAL A 39 1.05 9.69 12.33
N PRO A 40 0.69 8.77 13.24
CA PRO A 40 -0.53 7.99 13.09
C PRO A 40 -1.75 8.90 13.20
N VAL A 41 -2.77 8.62 12.40
CA VAL A 41 -4.09 9.26 12.49
C VAL A 41 -4.99 8.34 13.29
N GLU A 42 -5.31 8.75 14.51
CA GLU A 42 -6.22 8.00 15.38
C GLU A 42 -7.66 8.11 14.86
N VAL A 43 -8.23 6.97 14.52
CA VAL A 43 -9.63 6.88 14.11
C VAL A 43 -10.34 6.00 15.14
N PRO A 44 -11.50 6.44 15.69
CA PRO A 44 -12.28 5.60 16.60
C PRO A 44 -12.60 4.25 15.97
N PRO A 45 -12.45 3.13 16.70
CA PRO A 45 -12.75 1.82 16.17
C PRO A 45 -14.24 1.70 15.87
N GLY A 46 -14.55 1.15 14.69
CA GLY A 46 -15.88 0.77 14.27
C GLY A 46 -16.32 -0.57 14.87
N ARG A 47 -17.35 -1.18 14.27
CA ARG A 47 -17.81 -2.50 14.66
C ARG A 47 -16.69 -3.53 14.54
N ASN A 48 -16.65 -4.46 15.48
CA ASN A 48 -15.67 -5.54 15.54
C ASN A 48 -14.21 -5.03 15.58
N GLY A 49 -13.98 -3.81 16.08
CA GLY A 49 -12.66 -3.20 16.16
C GLY A 49 -12.10 -2.75 14.79
N MET A 50 -12.90 -2.75 13.75
CA MET A 50 -12.48 -2.36 12.42
C MET A 50 -12.17 -0.86 12.39
N ALA A 51 -10.92 -0.51 12.07
CA ALA A 51 -10.48 0.89 11.91
C ALA A 51 -9.45 0.98 10.78
N PRO A 52 -9.45 2.07 10.00
CA PRO A 52 -8.43 2.28 8.99
C PRO A 52 -7.07 2.55 9.66
N ASN A 53 -6.03 1.88 9.19
CA ASN A 53 -4.66 2.16 9.64
C ASN A 53 -4.07 3.28 8.77
N LEU A 54 -4.24 4.52 9.22
CA LEU A 54 -3.77 5.70 8.51
C LEU A 54 -2.61 6.36 9.26
N ALA A 55 -1.61 6.79 8.51
CA ALA A 55 -0.51 7.59 9.04
C ALA A 55 -0.03 8.59 7.99
N LEU A 56 0.25 9.81 8.44
CA LEU A 56 1.05 10.77 7.69
C LEU A 56 2.51 10.35 7.78
N SER A 57 3.15 10.13 6.65
CA SER A 57 4.56 9.76 6.58
C SER A 57 5.36 10.83 5.83
N TYR A 58 6.46 11.26 6.43
CA TYR A 58 7.43 12.16 5.81
C TYR A 58 8.73 11.40 5.51
N ASN A 59 9.32 11.72 4.38
CA ASN A 59 10.67 11.30 4.06
C ASN A 59 11.37 12.43 3.30
N SER A 60 12.53 12.89 3.79
CA SER A 60 13.24 14.05 3.22
C SER A 60 13.76 13.83 1.80
N ASN A 61 13.89 12.57 1.35
CA ASN A 61 14.34 12.24 -0.01
C ASN A 61 13.18 12.07 -1.00
N LYS A 62 11.92 12.10 -0.51
CA LYS A 62 10.74 12.04 -1.39
C LYS A 62 10.42 13.41 -2.00
N LYS A 63 9.92 13.37 -3.22
CA LYS A 63 9.34 14.52 -3.91
C LYS A 63 7.93 14.80 -3.39
N ASN A 64 7.12 15.51 -4.17
CA ASN A 64 5.73 15.79 -3.83
C ASN A 64 4.94 14.48 -3.63
N GLY A 65 4.34 14.34 -2.46
CA GLY A 65 3.30 13.37 -2.17
C GLY A 65 1.93 14.04 -2.14
N TRP A 66 0.90 13.32 -1.73
CA TRP A 66 -0.48 13.82 -1.70
C TRP A 66 -0.71 15.00 -0.76
N VAL A 67 0.06 15.08 0.31
CA VAL A 67 -0.11 16.11 1.35
C VAL A 67 1.04 17.14 1.38
N GLY A 68 1.93 17.10 0.39
CA GLY A 68 3.00 18.07 0.24
C GLY A 68 4.36 17.46 -0.03
N VAL A 69 5.39 18.29 -0.07
CA VAL A 69 6.78 17.86 -0.35
C VAL A 69 7.29 16.95 0.74
N GLY A 70 7.63 15.72 0.38
CA GLY A 70 8.11 14.69 1.30
C GLY A 70 7.01 14.02 2.12
N TRP A 71 5.80 14.58 2.17
CA TRP A 71 4.68 14.07 2.95
C TRP A 71 3.73 13.22 2.10
N ASP A 72 3.27 12.10 2.67
CA ASP A 72 2.35 11.18 2.02
C ASP A 72 1.45 10.49 3.04
N ILE A 73 0.26 10.05 2.60
CA ILE A 73 -0.60 9.12 3.34
C ILE A 73 -0.46 7.76 2.68
N LYS A 74 0.04 6.77 3.42
CA LYS A 74 0.18 5.41 2.91
C LYS A 74 -1.19 4.75 2.84
N THR A 75 -1.72 4.64 1.64
CA THR A 75 -2.88 3.81 1.33
C THR A 75 -2.46 2.67 0.41
N SER A 76 -3.14 1.54 0.50
CA SER A 76 -2.91 0.41 -0.40
C SER A 76 -3.43 0.73 -1.81
N PHE A 77 -2.74 0.21 -2.82
CA PHE A 77 -3.13 0.41 -4.21
C PHE A 77 -2.62 -0.72 -5.10
N ILE A 78 -3.25 -0.88 -6.25
CA ILE A 78 -2.76 -1.68 -7.37
C ILE A 78 -2.47 -0.73 -8.51
N GLN A 79 -1.38 -0.94 -9.24
CA GLN A 79 -1.05 -0.13 -10.42
C GLN A 79 -0.45 -0.98 -11.52
N ARG A 80 -0.43 -0.44 -12.74
CA ARG A 80 0.33 -1.04 -13.85
C ARG A 80 1.81 -1.00 -13.55
N ASN A 81 2.52 -2.06 -13.92
CA ASN A 81 3.97 -2.13 -13.79
C ASN A 81 4.63 -1.18 -14.80
N THR A 82 5.51 -0.33 -14.31
CA THR A 82 6.22 0.66 -15.14
C THR A 82 7.69 0.33 -15.36
N LYS A 83 8.10 -0.88 -14.99
CA LYS A 83 9.50 -1.33 -15.09
C LYS A 83 10.09 -1.19 -16.50
N TRP A 84 9.25 -1.41 -17.52
CA TRP A 84 9.62 -1.32 -18.93
C TRP A 84 8.90 -0.20 -19.68
N GLY A 85 8.37 0.76 -18.96
CA GLY A 85 7.49 1.81 -19.47
C GLY A 85 6.02 1.51 -19.17
N LEU A 86 5.17 2.54 -19.32
CA LEU A 86 3.74 2.38 -19.13
C LEU A 86 3.12 1.81 -20.41
N ASP A 87 2.45 0.68 -20.30
CA ASP A 87 1.76 0.01 -21.38
C ASP A 87 0.34 -0.41 -20.95
N TYR A 88 -0.67 0.13 -21.60
CA TYR A 88 -2.07 -0.17 -21.30
C TYR A 88 -2.59 -1.43 -22.00
N SER A 89 -1.83 -1.98 -22.96
CA SER A 89 -2.22 -3.18 -23.70
C SER A 89 -1.89 -4.48 -22.98
N ASN A 90 -1.02 -4.45 -21.96
CA ASN A 90 -0.62 -5.62 -21.18
C ASN A 90 -1.34 -5.71 -19.84
N ASN A 91 -1.29 -6.88 -19.23
CA ASN A 91 -1.86 -7.19 -17.91
C ASN A 91 -0.77 -7.38 -16.85
N ASP A 92 0.23 -6.50 -16.85
CA ASP A 92 1.32 -6.51 -15.86
C ASP A 92 1.04 -5.50 -14.75
N TYR A 93 0.87 -5.99 -13.53
CA TYR A 93 0.44 -5.22 -12.38
C TYR A 93 1.34 -5.41 -11.18
N VAL A 94 1.38 -4.40 -10.32
CA VAL A 94 2.06 -4.44 -9.02
C VAL A 94 1.12 -3.94 -7.92
N ALA A 95 1.14 -4.62 -6.79
CA ALA A 95 0.46 -4.16 -5.57
C ALA A 95 1.45 -3.36 -4.71
N ASP A 96 0.97 -2.26 -4.11
CA ASP A 96 1.73 -1.38 -3.21
C ASP A 96 3.09 -0.92 -3.78
N GLY A 97 3.20 -0.87 -5.11
CA GLY A 97 4.33 -0.34 -5.86
C GLY A 97 5.54 -1.27 -6.02
N ASN A 98 5.61 -2.41 -5.34
CA ASN A 98 6.77 -3.31 -5.37
C ASN A 98 6.45 -4.81 -5.39
N ARG A 99 5.21 -5.20 -5.28
CA ARG A 99 4.79 -6.61 -5.27
C ARG A 99 4.23 -6.97 -6.63
N GLU A 100 5.05 -7.54 -7.50
CA GLU A 100 4.62 -8.01 -8.83
C GLU A 100 3.49 -9.05 -8.68
N LEU A 101 2.42 -8.86 -9.47
CA LEU A 101 1.31 -9.80 -9.57
C LEU A 101 1.52 -10.69 -10.80
N THR A 102 1.11 -11.93 -10.70
CA THR A 102 1.11 -12.90 -11.81
C THR A 102 -0.26 -13.56 -11.91
N THR A 103 -0.67 -13.89 -13.12
CA THR A 103 -1.93 -14.60 -13.38
C THR A 103 -1.96 -15.96 -12.67
N ARG A 104 -3.12 -16.32 -12.17
CA ARG A 104 -3.39 -17.58 -11.47
C ARG A 104 -4.57 -18.28 -12.14
N GLU A 105 -4.26 -18.91 -13.27
CA GLU A 105 -5.26 -19.66 -14.06
C GLU A 105 -5.89 -20.83 -13.29
N ASP A 106 -5.17 -21.35 -12.29
CA ASP A 106 -5.66 -22.37 -11.37
C ASP A 106 -6.81 -21.88 -10.46
N TRP A 107 -6.97 -20.54 -10.31
CA TRP A 107 -8.08 -19.92 -9.58
C TRP A 107 -9.22 -19.48 -10.51
N GLY A 108 -8.96 -19.38 -11.82
CA GLY A 108 -9.89 -18.96 -12.85
C GLY A 108 -9.37 -17.77 -13.65
N ALA A 109 -10.18 -17.30 -14.60
CA ALA A 109 -9.87 -16.11 -15.41
C ALA A 109 -9.83 -14.85 -14.52
N ASP A 110 -8.96 -13.90 -14.87
CA ASP A 110 -8.79 -12.61 -14.20
C ASP A 110 -8.35 -12.68 -12.73
N TYR A 111 -7.85 -13.85 -12.29
CA TYR A 111 -7.24 -14.01 -10.97
C TYR A 111 -5.72 -13.83 -11.03
N TYR A 112 -5.21 -13.20 -9.96
CA TYR A 112 -3.78 -12.91 -9.78
C TYR A 112 -3.35 -13.25 -8.36
N GLY A 113 -2.07 -13.59 -8.21
CA GLY A 113 -1.40 -13.75 -6.92
C GLY A 113 -0.06 -13.02 -6.94
N HIS A 114 0.57 -12.89 -5.79
CA HIS A 114 1.93 -12.36 -5.75
C HIS A 114 2.88 -13.33 -6.49
N LYS A 115 3.76 -12.78 -7.32
CA LYS A 115 4.81 -13.56 -7.99
C LYS A 115 5.76 -14.21 -6.98
N THR A 116 6.09 -13.49 -5.90
CA THR A 116 6.76 -14.03 -4.74
C THR A 116 5.74 -14.14 -3.61
N GLU A 117 5.24 -15.34 -3.39
CA GLU A 117 4.17 -15.58 -2.44
C GLU A 117 4.66 -15.44 -0.99
N GLY A 118 3.83 -14.87 -0.14
CA GLY A 118 4.13 -14.66 1.28
C GLY A 118 2.89 -14.34 2.11
N ALA A 119 1.97 -13.57 1.54
CA ALA A 119 0.76 -13.12 2.23
C ALA A 119 -0.49 -13.93 1.85
N PHE A 120 -0.42 -14.76 0.80
CA PHE A 120 -1.52 -15.58 0.28
C PHE A 120 -2.79 -14.76 0.00
N ILE A 121 -2.62 -13.61 -0.68
CA ILE A 121 -3.72 -12.75 -1.08
C ILE A 121 -4.17 -13.15 -2.48
N LYS A 122 -5.47 -13.32 -2.64
CA LYS A 122 -6.13 -13.64 -3.90
C LYS A 122 -6.68 -12.35 -4.51
N TYR A 123 -6.14 -11.92 -5.64
CA TYR A 123 -6.60 -10.75 -6.36
C TYR A 123 -7.49 -11.17 -7.52
N PHE A 124 -8.59 -10.46 -7.72
CA PHE A 124 -9.52 -10.63 -8.82
C PHE A 124 -9.75 -9.30 -9.52
N TYR A 125 -9.51 -9.24 -10.83
CA TYR A 125 -9.84 -8.08 -11.65
C TYR A 125 -11.25 -8.24 -12.21
N ASN A 126 -12.15 -7.38 -11.82
CA ASN A 126 -13.51 -7.38 -12.34
C ASN A 126 -13.58 -6.52 -13.61
N SER A 127 -13.52 -7.14 -14.78
CA SER A 127 -13.55 -6.47 -16.07
C SER A 127 -14.85 -5.70 -16.33
N SER A 128 -15.96 -6.09 -15.71
CA SER A 128 -17.26 -5.41 -15.85
C SER A 128 -17.30 -4.06 -15.13
N THR A 129 -16.61 -3.95 -13.99
CA THR A 129 -16.54 -2.72 -13.19
C THR A 129 -15.22 -1.97 -13.40
N GLY A 130 -14.20 -2.63 -13.95
CA GLY A 130 -12.85 -2.12 -14.10
C GLY A 130 -12.12 -1.91 -12.77
N GLY A 131 -12.55 -2.59 -11.70
CA GLY A 131 -11.96 -2.52 -10.36
C GLY A 131 -11.37 -3.85 -9.92
N TRP A 132 -10.75 -3.85 -8.74
CA TRP A 132 -10.14 -5.05 -8.17
C TRP A 132 -10.77 -5.42 -6.83
N GLU A 133 -10.81 -6.73 -6.57
CA GLU A 133 -11.08 -7.30 -5.26
C GLU A 133 -9.85 -8.11 -4.82
N ALA A 134 -9.33 -7.87 -3.62
CA ALA A 134 -8.28 -8.68 -3.03
C ALA A 134 -8.80 -9.34 -1.75
N THR A 135 -8.76 -10.67 -1.69
CA THR A 135 -9.20 -11.45 -0.53
C THR A 135 -7.99 -11.96 0.21
N THR A 136 -7.89 -11.60 1.48
CA THR A 136 -6.83 -12.07 2.39
C THR A 136 -7.17 -13.43 2.97
N LYS A 137 -6.18 -14.07 3.62
CA LYS A 137 -6.32 -15.42 4.17
C LYS A 137 -7.42 -15.56 5.23
N ASP A 138 -7.71 -14.47 5.96
CA ASP A 138 -8.77 -14.40 6.98
C ASP A 138 -10.16 -14.14 6.39
N GLY A 139 -10.25 -13.97 5.05
CA GLY A 139 -11.48 -13.71 4.34
C GLY A 139 -11.85 -12.24 4.23
N THR A 140 -11.03 -11.32 4.76
CA THR A 140 -11.23 -9.88 4.58
C THR A 140 -11.06 -9.50 3.11
N LYS A 141 -11.97 -8.70 2.59
CA LYS A 141 -11.98 -8.22 1.21
C LYS A 141 -11.55 -6.77 1.14
N HIS A 142 -10.64 -6.48 0.23
CA HIS A 142 -10.16 -5.15 -0.08
C HIS A 142 -10.57 -4.82 -1.52
N TYR A 143 -11.26 -3.71 -1.71
CA TYR A 143 -11.73 -3.27 -3.01
C TYR A 143 -10.90 -2.06 -3.46
N TYR A 144 -10.50 -2.07 -4.75
CA TYR A 144 -9.66 -1.02 -5.32
C TYR A 144 -10.28 -0.51 -6.61
N GLY A 145 -10.35 0.80 -6.75
CA GLY A 145 -10.83 1.43 -7.97
C GLY A 145 -12.26 1.07 -8.35
N THR A 146 -13.13 0.80 -7.39
CA THR A 146 -14.53 0.49 -7.69
C THR A 146 -15.33 1.73 -8.08
N THR A 147 -14.80 2.92 -7.74
CA THR A 147 -15.33 4.23 -8.14
C THR A 147 -14.34 4.96 -9.03
N ALA A 148 -14.83 5.90 -9.85
CA ALA A 148 -13.95 6.75 -10.67
C ALA A 148 -13.01 7.61 -9.80
N ALA A 149 -13.47 8.05 -8.62
CA ALA A 149 -12.66 8.85 -7.70
C ALA A 149 -11.47 8.07 -7.11
N SER A 150 -11.53 6.74 -7.07
CA SER A 150 -10.47 5.87 -6.58
C SER A 150 -9.55 5.34 -7.69
N ARG A 151 -9.64 5.90 -8.90
CA ARG A 151 -8.77 5.57 -10.05
C ARG A 151 -7.92 6.77 -10.42
N GLN A 152 -6.74 6.46 -10.92
CA GLN A 152 -5.91 7.40 -11.67
C GLN A 152 -5.87 6.90 -13.11
N ASP A 153 -6.56 7.58 -13.97
CA ASP A 153 -6.71 7.28 -15.40
C ASP A 153 -6.05 8.36 -16.27
N ASP A 154 -5.99 8.10 -17.56
CA ASP A 154 -5.58 9.09 -18.55
C ASP A 154 -6.74 10.09 -18.76
N PRO A 155 -6.51 11.40 -18.59
CA PRO A 155 -7.56 12.40 -18.80
C PRO A 155 -8.18 12.41 -20.21
N SER A 156 -7.46 11.88 -21.20
CA SER A 156 -7.94 11.76 -22.59
C SER A 156 -8.68 10.45 -22.87
N ASP A 157 -8.48 9.42 -22.03
CA ASP A 157 -9.10 8.11 -22.18
C ASP A 157 -9.28 7.41 -20.83
N ALA A 158 -10.47 7.51 -20.27
CA ALA A 158 -10.81 6.93 -18.97
C ALA A 158 -10.73 5.39 -18.92
N THR A 159 -10.56 4.72 -20.08
CA THR A 159 -10.32 3.27 -20.13
C THR A 159 -8.86 2.93 -19.82
N HIS A 160 -7.96 3.89 -19.94
CA HIS A 160 -6.54 3.79 -19.63
C HIS A 160 -6.29 4.05 -18.14
N VAL A 161 -6.69 3.14 -17.28
CA VAL A 161 -6.45 3.25 -15.85
C VAL A 161 -5.01 2.84 -15.54
N PHE A 162 -4.26 3.74 -14.90
CA PHE A 162 -2.91 3.50 -14.43
C PHE A 162 -2.88 2.90 -13.03
N LYS A 163 -3.74 3.40 -12.12
CA LYS A 163 -3.68 3.05 -10.70
C LYS A 163 -5.09 2.96 -10.11
N TRP A 164 -5.30 1.94 -9.29
CA TRP A 164 -6.52 1.69 -8.51
C TRP A 164 -6.19 1.83 -7.02
N MET A 165 -6.75 2.82 -6.37
CA MET A 165 -6.57 3.04 -4.94
C MET A 165 -7.62 2.27 -4.17
N ILE A 166 -7.28 1.91 -2.92
CA ILE A 166 -8.25 1.28 -2.04
C ILE A 166 -9.42 2.23 -1.80
N ASP A 167 -10.63 1.73 -1.88
CA ASP A 167 -11.83 2.50 -1.61
C ASP A 167 -12.75 1.84 -0.59
N ARG A 168 -12.58 0.53 -0.33
CA ARG A 168 -13.36 -0.19 0.67
C ARG A 168 -12.59 -1.39 1.22
N VAL A 169 -12.76 -1.64 2.51
CA VAL A 169 -12.35 -2.89 3.18
C VAL A 169 -13.56 -3.47 3.88
N GLU A 170 -13.80 -4.77 3.73
CA GLU A 170 -14.96 -5.46 4.28
C GLU A 170 -14.52 -6.75 5.00
N ASP A 171 -14.99 -6.96 6.23
CA ASP A 171 -14.75 -8.18 6.97
C ASP A 171 -15.74 -9.30 6.56
N THR A 172 -15.52 -10.50 7.09
CA THR A 172 -16.38 -11.67 6.83
C THR A 172 -17.80 -11.55 7.40
N ASN A 173 -18.07 -10.56 8.24
CA ASN A 173 -19.39 -10.27 8.82
C ASN A 173 -20.15 -9.17 8.05
N GLY A 174 -19.54 -8.62 6.98
CA GLY A 174 -20.13 -7.54 6.19
C GLY A 174 -19.97 -6.14 6.81
N ASN A 175 -19.15 -5.98 7.86
CA ASN A 175 -18.76 -4.65 8.30
C ASN A 175 -17.72 -4.10 7.34
N TYR A 176 -17.79 -2.80 7.05
CA TYR A 176 -16.87 -2.21 6.09
C TYR A 176 -16.40 -0.79 6.47
N ILE A 177 -15.28 -0.41 5.90
CA ILE A 177 -14.70 0.93 5.91
C ILE A 177 -14.63 1.40 4.47
N THR A 178 -14.97 2.67 4.21
CA THR A 178 -14.74 3.36 2.93
C THR A 178 -13.63 4.40 3.10
N TYR A 179 -12.85 4.59 2.03
CA TYR A 179 -11.71 5.51 1.97
C TYR A 179 -11.99 6.67 1.03
#